data_3f89c73ba01be7b69de3086108277710
#
_entry.id   3f89c73ba01be7b69de3086108277710
#
_cell.length_a   1.000
_cell.length_b   1.000
_cell.length_c   1.000
_cell.angle_alpha   90.00
_cell.angle_beta   90.00
_cell.angle_gamma   90.00
#
_symmetry.space_group_name_H-M   'P 1'
#
loop_
_entity.id
_entity.type
_entity.pdbx_description
1 polymer ?
#
loop_
_entity_poly.entity_id
_entity_poly.type
_entity_poly.pdbx_seq_one_letter_code
_entity_poly.pdbx_strand_id
1 'polypeptide(L)'
;TQINPHFYYNTLSSIMVLAENGDSDTVAKMCRNLSNIMRYITNTGITTVTLKEELDYVQKYLYCMKVRYQSSLNYSVQVDDNLMAEQIPKLIIQPLVENAIKYGTNCAPPWSIAVTSTVTDNSWQINITDTGPGFTGEALEKISSNLQKADQNPGLPELKINGLGTVNVYLRWKIFCHNDIIFTYGNTADGHGIVSIGRYFPK
;
A
#
# COMPACT_ATOMS: atom_id res chain seq x y z
N THR A 1 -3.09 8.47 12.34
CA THR A 1 -2.14 8.22 11.23
C THR A 1 -0.80 7.87 11.83
N GLN A 2 -0.40 6.60 11.77
CA GLN A 2 0.90 6.20 12.27
C GLN A 2 1.96 6.54 11.21
N ILE A 3 2.73 7.57 11.50
CA ILE A 3 3.99 7.85 10.80
C ILE A 3 4.90 6.66 11.13
N ASN A 4 5.38 5.93 10.13
CA ASN A 4 6.36 4.87 10.32
C ASN A 4 7.76 5.50 10.53
N PRO A 5 8.28 5.65 11.76
CA PRO A 5 9.54 6.35 12.02
C PRO A 5 10.72 5.68 11.31
N HIS A 6 10.68 4.36 11.20
CA HIS A 6 11.73 3.58 10.56
C HIS A 6 11.86 3.88 9.06
N PHE A 7 10.76 4.15 8.36
CA PHE A 7 10.81 4.60 6.97
C PHE A 7 11.58 5.93 6.84
N TYR A 8 11.29 6.89 7.71
CA TYR A 8 11.94 8.21 7.67
C TYR A 8 13.43 8.14 8.00
N TYR A 9 13.80 7.42 9.06
CA TYR A 9 15.21 7.24 9.41
C TYR A 9 16.00 6.59 8.27
N ASN A 10 15.48 5.53 7.69
CA ASN A 10 16.15 4.85 6.58
C ASN A 10 16.22 5.70 5.31
N THR A 11 15.18 6.49 5.01
CA THR A 11 15.19 7.40 3.87
C THR A 11 16.22 8.51 4.06
N LEU A 12 16.32 9.10 5.25
CA LEU A 12 17.34 10.09 5.57
C LEU A 12 18.76 9.50 5.49
N SER A 13 18.98 8.29 6.01
CA SER A 13 20.27 7.59 5.87
C SER A 13 20.64 7.36 4.41
N SER A 14 19.68 6.98 3.56
CA SER A 14 19.94 6.84 2.11
C SER A 14 20.30 8.17 1.46
N ILE A 15 19.64 9.27 1.85
CA ILE A 15 19.96 10.62 1.36
C ILE A 15 21.39 11.03 1.77
N MET A 16 21.82 10.72 3.00
CA MET A 16 23.18 11.01 3.47
C MET A 16 24.22 10.28 2.61
N VAL A 17 24.07 8.98 2.40
CA VAL A 17 24.99 8.19 1.58
C VAL A 17 25.07 8.71 0.14
N LEU A 18 23.91 9.08 -0.46
CA LEU A 18 23.88 9.66 -1.81
C LEU A 18 24.61 11.01 -1.87
N ALA A 19 24.45 11.84 -0.84
CA ALA A 19 25.12 13.14 -0.75
C ALA A 19 26.64 12.97 -0.63
N GLU A 20 27.12 12.02 0.18
CA GLU A 20 28.54 11.66 0.29
C GLU A 20 29.12 11.16 -1.04
N ASN A 21 28.32 10.46 -1.85
CA ASN A 21 28.71 9.99 -3.18
C ASN A 21 28.56 11.06 -4.29
N GLY A 22 28.11 12.27 -3.96
CA GLY A 22 27.97 13.38 -4.91
C GLY A 22 26.76 13.29 -5.84
N ASP A 23 25.79 12.40 -5.60
CA ASP A 23 24.58 12.26 -6.41
C ASP A 23 23.51 13.30 -6.02
N SER A 24 23.78 14.55 -6.36
CA SER A 24 22.95 15.69 -5.98
C SER A 24 21.54 15.62 -6.57
N ASP A 25 21.37 15.06 -7.76
CA ASP A 25 20.04 14.97 -8.42
C ASP A 25 19.13 13.99 -7.71
N THR A 26 19.65 12.79 -7.37
CA THR A 26 18.89 11.80 -6.60
C THR A 26 18.60 12.31 -5.19
N VAL A 27 19.54 12.99 -4.53
CA VAL A 27 19.34 13.64 -3.22
C VAL A 27 18.18 14.64 -3.30
N ALA A 28 18.21 15.56 -4.28
CA ALA A 28 17.16 16.56 -4.43
C ALA A 28 15.79 15.92 -4.69
N LYS A 29 15.71 14.86 -5.50
CA LYS A 29 14.49 14.11 -5.78
C LYS A 29 13.96 13.38 -4.54
N MET A 30 14.86 12.75 -3.77
CA MET A 30 14.50 12.08 -2.51
C MET A 30 13.94 13.06 -1.48
N CYS A 31 14.57 14.22 -1.30
CA CYS A 31 14.10 15.27 -0.40
C CYS A 31 12.71 15.80 -0.81
N ARG A 32 12.49 16.05 -2.10
CA ARG A 32 11.17 16.45 -2.60
C ARG A 32 10.09 15.39 -2.35
N ASN A 33 10.39 14.12 -2.64
CA ASN A 33 9.45 13.03 -2.41
C ASN A 33 9.14 12.87 -0.93
N LEU A 34 10.15 12.89 -0.06
CA LEU A 34 9.96 12.79 1.39
C LEU A 34 9.10 13.94 1.93
N SER A 35 9.36 15.18 1.49
CA SER A 35 8.56 16.35 1.86
C SER A 35 7.09 16.21 1.42
N ASN A 36 6.84 15.72 0.20
CA ASN A 36 5.50 15.49 -0.31
C ASN A 36 4.78 14.38 0.45
N ILE A 37 5.46 13.28 0.77
CA ILE A 37 4.97 12.18 1.61
C ILE A 37 4.54 12.73 2.98
N MET A 38 5.40 13.50 3.64
CA MET A 38 5.10 14.09 4.95
C MET A 38 3.87 15.02 4.89
N ARG A 39 3.83 15.92 3.90
CA ARG A 39 2.71 16.85 3.70
C ARG A 39 1.39 16.10 3.47
N TYR A 40 1.42 15.03 2.67
CA TYR A 40 0.25 14.21 2.43
C TYR A 40 -0.26 13.58 3.74
N ILE A 41 0.60 12.98 4.55
CA ILE A 41 0.21 12.32 5.80
C ILE A 41 -0.29 13.32 6.85
N THR A 42 0.39 14.46 7.02
CA THR A 42 0.09 15.44 8.08
C THR A 42 -1.16 16.28 7.81
N ASN A 43 -1.64 16.33 6.56
CA ASN A 43 -2.90 16.99 6.26
C ASN A 43 -4.09 16.12 6.72
N THR A 44 -4.50 16.30 7.98
CA THR A 44 -5.55 15.50 8.63
C THR A 44 -6.97 15.98 8.32
N GLY A 45 -7.12 17.17 7.74
CA GLY A 45 -8.43 17.72 7.37
C GLY A 45 -9.08 17.05 6.16
N ILE A 46 -8.29 16.33 5.36
CA ILE A 46 -8.76 15.61 4.16
C ILE A 46 -8.84 14.12 4.48
N THR A 47 -10.04 13.56 4.47
CA THR A 47 -10.31 12.14 4.73
C THR A 47 -10.51 11.32 3.46
N THR A 48 -10.91 11.98 2.36
CA THR A 48 -11.17 11.38 1.05
C THR A 48 -10.32 12.07 -0.01
N VAL A 49 -9.76 11.29 -0.90
CA VAL A 49 -8.88 11.73 -2.00
C VAL A 49 -9.25 11.00 -3.28
N THR A 50 -8.76 11.48 -4.42
CA THR A 50 -8.84 10.74 -5.67
C THR A 50 -7.86 9.56 -5.67
N LEU A 51 -8.17 8.51 -6.42
CA LEU A 51 -7.25 7.38 -6.62
C LEU A 51 -5.91 7.88 -7.19
N LYS A 52 -5.94 8.88 -8.09
CA LYS A 52 -4.73 9.52 -8.62
C LYS A 52 -3.83 10.10 -7.53
N GLU A 53 -4.40 10.83 -6.57
CA GLU A 53 -3.63 11.42 -5.46
C GLU A 53 -3.01 10.35 -4.56
N GLU A 54 -3.74 9.28 -4.28
CA GLU A 54 -3.23 8.15 -3.50
C GLU A 54 -2.12 7.40 -4.24
N LEU A 55 -2.28 7.16 -5.57
CA LEU A 55 -1.25 6.50 -6.38
C LEU A 55 -0.01 7.38 -6.56
N ASP A 56 -0.15 8.70 -6.66
CA ASP A 56 0.99 9.63 -6.70
C ASP A 56 1.80 9.56 -5.39
N TYR A 57 1.12 9.45 -4.25
CA TYR A 57 1.76 9.20 -2.97
C TYR A 57 2.49 7.84 -2.94
N VAL A 58 1.83 6.77 -3.38
CA VAL A 58 2.40 5.41 -3.46
C VAL A 58 3.65 5.38 -4.36
N GLN A 59 3.62 6.05 -5.51
CA GLN A 59 4.77 6.12 -6.42
C GLN A 59 5.97 6.82 -5.77
N LYS A 60 5.76 7.91 -5.03
CA LYS A 60 6.82 8.60 -4.30
C LYS A 60 7.43 7.72 -3.22
N TYR A 61 6.60 6.98 -2.49
CA TYR A 61 7.04 6.01 -1.50
C TYR A 61 7.86 4.88 -2.13
N LEU A 62 7.34 4.24 -3.20
CA LEU A 62 8.03 3.18 -3.94
C LEU A 62 9.36 3.66 -4.53
N TYR A 63 9.42 4.90 -5.02
CA TYR A 63 10.68 5.50 -5.47
C TYR A 63 11.72 5.57 -4.34
N CYS A 64 11.34 6.04 -3.15
CA CYS A 64 12.23 6.07 -1.99
C CYS A 64 12.72 4.66 -1.62
N MET A 65 11.83 3.66 -1.68
CA MET A 65 12.19 2.26 -1.44
C MET A 65 13.12 1.70 -2.53
N LYS A 66 12.88 2.05 -3.81
CA LYS A 66 13.78 1.67 -4.94
C LYS A 66 15.18 2.24 -4.76
N VAL A 67 15.30 3.49 -4.36
CA VAL A 67 16.61 4.10 -4.09
C VAL A 67 17.31 3.39 -2.93
N ARG A 68 16.58 3.05 -1.87
CA ARG A 68 17.12 2.34 -0.72
C ARG A 68 17.61 0.92 -1.05
N TYR A 69 16.83 0.18 -1.81
CA TYR A 69 17.13 -1.22 -2.15
C TYR A 69 17.87 -1.38 -3.49
N GLN A 70 18.07 -0.27 -4.20
CA GLN A 70 18.83 -0.20 -5.47
C GLN A 70 18.32 -1.20 -6.52
N SER A 71 19.23 -2.02 -7.08
CA SER A 71 18.88 -3.04 -8.09
C SER A 71 18.04 -4.19 -7.54
N SER A 72 18.00 -4.39 -6.22
CA SER A 72 17.28 -5.49 -5.59
C SER A 72 15.76 -5.33 -5.62
N LEU A 73 15.22 -4.12 -5.69
CA LEU A 73 13.78 -3.86 -5.75
C LEU A 73 13.38 -3.27 -7.09
N ASN A 74 12.39 -3.85 -7.74
CA ASN A 74 11.68 -3.26 -8.89
C ASN A 74 10.24 -2.96 -8.50
N TYR A 75 9.61 -2.00 -9.18
CA TYR A 75 8.20 -1.75 -9.00
C TYR A 75 7.54 -1.23 -10.28
N SER A 76 6.24 -1.44 -10.39
CA SER A 76 5.39 -0.89 -11.43
C SER A 76 4.05 -0.43 -10.86
N VAL A 77 3.50 0.64 -11.43
CA VAL A 77 2.15 1.14 -11.12
C VAL A 77 1.44 1.34 -12.45
N GLN A 78 0.49 0.47 -12.76
CA GLN A 78 -0.24 0.44 -14.02
C GLN A 78 -1.73 0.29 -13.72
N VAL A 79 -2.40 1.41 -13.58
CA VAL A 79 -3.82 1.50 -13.23
C VAL A 79 -4.55 2.22 -14.34
N ASP A 80 -5.77 1.75 -14.66
CA ASP A 80 -6.62 2.30 -15.70
C ASP A 80 -6.91 3.78 -15.45
N ASP A 81 -6.70 4.62 -16.47
CA ASP A 81 -6.89 6.07 -16.38
C ASP A 81 -8.33 6.46 -16.03
N ASN A 82 -9.31 5.64 -16.40
CA ASN A 82 -10.72 5.88 -16.07
C ASN A 82 -10.99 5.81 -14.55
N LEU A 83 -10.13 5.15 -13.77
CA LEU A 83 -10.26 5.05 -12.32
C LEU A 83 -9.61 6.24 -11.58
N MET A 84 -8.83 7.08 -12.25
CA MET A 84 -8.04 8.13 -11.59
C MET A 84 -8.86 9.15 -10.81
N ALA A 85 -10.12 9.38 -11.22
CA ALA A 85 -11.04 10.29 -10.54
C ALA A 85 -11.86 9.64 -9.42
N GLU A 86 -11.77 8.30 -9.24
CA GLU A 86 -12.47 7.57 -8.20
C GLU A 86 -12.11 8.12 -6.81
N GLN A 87 -13.14 8.37 -6.01
CA GLN A 87 -12.96 8.82 -4.62
C GLN A 87 -12.73 7.62 -3.70
N ILE A 88 -11.68 7.72 -2.89
CA ILE A 88 -11.31 6.66 -1.93
C ILE A 88 -10.89 7.30 -0.59
N PRO A 89 -10.96 6.56 0.52
CA PRO A 89 -10.40 7.03 1.77
C PRO A 89 -8.88 7.22 1.63
N LYS A 90 -8.39 8.33 2.12
CA LYS A 90 -6.95 8.64 2.14
C LYS A 90 -6.17 7.56 2.90
N LEU A 91 -4.98 7.19 2.41
CA LEU A 91 -4.14 6.14 3.00
C LEU A 91 -4.86 4.78 3.08
N ILE A 92 -5.48 4.36 1.96
CA ILE A 92 -6.11 3.05 1.83
C ILE A 92 -5.23 2.06 1.05
N ILE A 93 -4.53 2.53 0.01
CA ILE A 93 -3.63 1.71 -0.81
C ILE A 93 -2.25 1.58 -0.16
N GLN A 94 -1.74 2.67 0.42
CA GLN A 94 -0.41 2.73 0.99
C GLN A 94 -0.10 1.61 2.01
N PRO A 95 -0.95 1.29 3.00
CA PRO A 95 -0.64 0.23 3.96
C PRO A 95 -0.54 -1.16 3.31
N LEU A 96 -1.25 -1.39 2.21
CA LEU A 96 -1.18 -2.64 1.44
C LEU A 96 0.16 -2.74 0.70
N VAL A 97 0.63 -1.64 0.12
CA VAL A 97 1.95 -1.57 -0.53
C VAL A 97 3.08 -1.71 0.49
N GLU A 98 2.95 -1.10 1.68
CA GLU A 98 3.91 -1.30 2.78
C GLU A 98 4.01 -2.76 3.20
N ASN A 99 2.88 -3.46 3.30
CA ASN A 99 2.83 -4.88 3.60
C ASN A 99 3.47 -5.70 2.48
N ALA A 100 3.19 -5.41 1.21
CA ALA A 100 3.80 -6.07 0.06
C ALA A 100 5.34 -5.95 0.08
N ILE A 101 5.88 -4.77 0.39
CA ILE A 101 7.33 -4.61 0.57
C ILE A 101 7.82 -5.39 1.78
N LYS A 102 7.18 -5.24 2.95
CA LYS A 102 7.61 -5.87 4.20
C LYS A 102 7.69 -7.39 4.09
N TYR A 103 6.70 -8.02 3.47
CA TYR A 103 6.61 -9.46 3.36
C TYR A 103 7.23 -9.98 2.05
N GLY A 104 7.11 -9.23 0.96
CA GLY A 104 7.69 -9.56 -0.34
C GLY A 104 9.22 -9.58 -0.35
N THR A 105 9.87 -8.86 0.59
CA THR A 105 11.33 -8.86 0.73
C THR A 105 11.86 -9.93 1.70
N ASN A 106 11.02 -10.84 2.19
CA ASN A 106 11.43 -11.94 3.08
C ASN A 106 12.03 -13.15 2.34
N CYS A 107 12.50 -12.95 1.13
CA CYS A 107 13.20 -13.93 0.31
C CYS A 107 14.42 -13.31 -0.36
N ALA A 108 15.20 -14.11 -1.08
CA ALA A 108 16.34 -13.58 -1.84
C ALA A 108 15.88 -12.64 -2.97
N PRO A 109 16.58 -11.51 -3.22
CA PRO A 109 16.28 -10.62 -4.35
C PRO A 109 16.57 -11.31 -5.70
N PRO A 110 16.04 -10.79 -6.83
CA PRO A 110 15.34 -9.51 -6.97
C PRO A 110 13.88 -9.57 -6.54
N TRP A 111 13.41 -8.50 -5.90
CA TRP A 111 12.01 -8.33 -5.51
C TRP A 111 11.27 -7.45 -6.52
N SER A 112 9.98 -7.69 -6.69
CA SER A 112 9.13 -6.83 -7.51
C SER A 112 7.81 -6.57 -6.80
N ILE A 113 7.36 -5.32 -6.85
CA ILE A 113 6.05 -4.90 -6.37
C ILE A 113 5.27 -4.35 -7.55
N ALA A 114 4.07 -4.86 -7.81
CA ALA A 114 3.21 -4.33 -8.84
C ALA A 114 1.88 -3.84 -8.26
N VAL A 115 1.46 -2.65 -8.68
CA VAL A 115 0.14 -2.11 -8.43
C VAL A 115 -0.57 -2.01 -9.77
N THR A 116 -1.64 -2.79 -9.94
CA THR A 116 -2.40 -2.88 -11.19
C THR A 116 -3.89 -2.69 -10.91
N SER A 117 -4.69 -2.51 -11.95
CA SER A 117 -6.15 -2.51 -11.83
C SER A 117 -6.77 -3.63 -12.65
N THR A 118 -7.95 -4.06 -12.23
CA THR A 118 -8.87 -4.88 -13.02
C THR A 118 -10.21 -4.15 -13.05
N VAL A 119 -10.76 -3.96 -14.24
CA VAL A 119 -12.06 -3.35 -14.45
C VAL A 119 -12.94 -4.36 -15.18
N THR A 120 -14.16 -4.54 -14.69
CA THR A 120 -15.22 -5.36 -15.30
C THR A 120 -16.47 -4.51 -15.50
N ASP A 121 -17.49 -5.06 -16.15
CA ASP A 121 -18.78 -4.34 -16.33
C ASP A 121 -19.45 -3.96 -15.00
N ASN A 122 -19.16 -4.69 -13.91
CA ASN A 122 -19.85 -4.54 -12.63
C ASN A 122 -18.96 -4.03 -11.48
N SER A 123 -17.63 -3.93 -11.69
CA SER A 123 -16.72 -3.62 -10.60
C SER A 123 -15.36 -3.13 -11.09
N TRP A 124 -14.60 -2.53 -10.18
CA TRP A 124 -13.19 -2.30 -10.34
C TRP A 124 -12.44 -2.70 -9.08
N GLN A 125 -11.16 -3.05 -9.24
CA GLN A 125 -10.26 -3.33 -8.13
C GLN A 125 -8.83 -2.92 -8.45
N ILE A 126 -8.09 -2.57 -7.41
CA ILE A 126 -6.64 -2.37 -7.42
C ILE A 126 -6.01 -3.62 -6.82
N ASN A 127 -5.04 -4.17 -7.53
CA ASN A 127 -4.30 -5.36 -7.11
C ASN A 127 -2.88 -4.95 -6.75
N ILE A 128 -2.44 -5.34 -5.58
CA ILE A 128 -1.07 -5.19 -5.10
C ILE A 128 -0.46 -6.58 -5.04
N THR A 129 0.58 -6.82 -5.84
CA THR A 129 1.31 -8.09 -5.87
C THR A 129 2.77 -7.89 -5.51
N ASP A 130 3.35 -8.88 -4.87
CA ASP A 130 4.78 -8.96 -4.59
C ASP A 130 5.35 -10.31 -5.08
N THR A 131 6.65 -10.40 -5.24
CA THR A 131 7.36 -11.63 -5.62
C THR A 131 7.95 -12.37 -4.41
N GLY A 132 7.40 -12.12 -3.23
CA GLY A 132 7.77 -12.81 -1.99
C GLY A 132 7.23 -14.24 -1.93
N PRO A 133 7.39 -14.89 -0.76
CA PRO A 133 6.99 -16.29 -0.56
C PRO A 133 5.47 -16.50 -0.49
N GLY A 134 4.68 -15.45 -0.68
CA GLY A 134 3.23 -15.51 -0.55
C GLY A 134 2.73 -15.68 0.88
N PHE A 135 1.43 -15.91 1.00
CA PHE A 135 0.80 -16.16 2.28
C PHE A 135 0.85 -17.64 2.62
N THR A 136 1.22 -17.97 3.87
CA THR A 136 1.04 -19.32 4.42
C THR A 136 -0.42 -19.58 4.76
N GLY A 137 -0.85 -20.84 4.85
CA GLY A 137 -2.21 -21.20 5.28
C GLY A 137 -2.57 -20.58 6.62
N GLU A 138 -1.65 -20.63 7.60
CA GLU A 138 -1.83 -20.00 8.91
C GLU A 138 -2.03 -18.47 8.83
N ALA A 139 -1.28 -17.79 7.95
CA ALA A 139 -1.43 -16.36 7.74
C ALA A 139 -2.80 -16.02 7.16
N LEU A 140 -3.28 -16.80 6.18
CA LEU A 140 -4.61 -16.64 5.57
C LEU A 140 -5.73 -16.85 6.60
N GLU A 141 -5.66 -17.91 7.39
CA GLU A 141 -6.61 -18.19 8.48
C GLU A 141 -6.63 -17.07 9.52
N LYS A 142 -5.48 -16.56 9.91
CA LYS A 142 -5.37 -15.45 10.86
C LYS A 142 -5.99 -14.16 10.32
N ILE A 143 -5.73 -13.82 9.04
CA ILE A 143 -6.35 -12.64 8.41
C ILE A 143 -7.87 -12.84 8.37
N SER A 144 -8.36 -13.99 7.89
CA SER A 144 -9.78 -14.30 7.81
C SER A 144 -10.46 -14.17 9.18
N SER A 145 -9.90 -14.78 10.22
CA SER A 145 -10.41 -14.68 11.61
C SER A 145 -10.47 -13.23 12.09
N ASN A 146 -9.44 -12.42 11.80
CA ASN A 146 -9.41 -11.02 12.20
C ASN A 146 -10.47 -10.17 11.48
N LEU A 147 -10.69 -10.42 10.19
CA LEU A 147 -11.74 -9.74 9.43
C LEU A 147 -13.14 -10.13 9.92
N GLN A 148 -13.39 -11.41 10.19
CA GLN A 148 -14.66 -11.88 10.76
C GLN A 148 -14.94 -11.25 12.13
N LYS A 149 -13.94 -11.17 13.02
CA LYS A 149 -14.07 -10.49 14.32
C LYS A 149 -14.39 -9.00 14.16
N ALA A 150 -13.78 -8.35 13.18
CA ALA A 150 -14.03 -6.94 12.87
C ALA A 150 -15.46 -6.72 12.36
N ASP A 151 -16.03 -7.67 11.60
CA ASP A 151 -17.42 -7.63 11.14
C ASP A 151 -18.43 -7.80 12.28
N GLN A 152 -18.12 -8.61 13.28
CA GLN A 152 -18.98 -8.85 14.44
C GLN A 152 -18.95 -7.69 15.45
N ASN A 153 -17.85 -6.94 15.52
CA ASN A 153 -17.66 -5.81 16.42
C ASN A 153 -17.23 -4.56 15.63
N PRO A 154 -18.15 -3.83 15.00
CA PRO A 154 -17.83 -2.64 14.22
C PRO A 154 -17.41 -1.42 15.08
N GLY A 155 -17.32 -1.58 16.40
CA GLY A 155 -16.64 -0.61 17.26
C GLY A 155 -15.17 -0.49 16.82
N LEU A 156 -14.68 0.77 16.65
CA LEU A 156 -13.30 1.05 16.29
C LEU A 156 -12.36 0.16 17.12
N PRO A 157 -11.63 -0.77 16.52
CA PRO A 157 -10.66 -1.55 17.28
C PRO A 157 -9.67 -0.57 17.90
N GLU A 158 -9.45 -0.67 19.20
CA GLU A 158 -8.33 0.02 19.85
C GLU A 158 -7.09 -0.20 19.00
N LEU A 159 -6.47 0.89 18.58
CA LEU A 159 -5.30 0.96 17.71
C LEU A 159 -4.08 0.26 18.36
N LYS A 160 -4.12 -1.05 18.51
CA LYS A 160 -2.97 -1.83 18.96
C LYS A 160 -2.07 -2.17 17.76
N ILE A 161 -0.85 -1.76 17.91
CA ILE A 161 0.24 -1.45 16.96
C ILE A 161 0.74 -2.62 16.09
N ASN A 162 0.33 -3.87 16.28
CA ASN A 162 0.87 -5.01 15.55
C ASN A 162 -0.21 -5.89 14.90
N GLY A 163 -0.25 -5.88 13.56
CA GLY A 163 -1.10 -6.78 12.77
C GLY A 163 -2.46 -6.22 12.37
N LEU A 164 -2.80 -4.97 12.71
CA LEU A 164 -4.10 -4.34 12.43
C LEU A 164 -4.13 -3.47 11.16
N GLY A 165 -3.03 -3.33 10.43
CA GLY A 165 -2.98 -2.51 9.22
C GLY A 165 -4.03 -2.95 8.19
N THR A 166 -4.08 -4.24 7.89
CA THR A 166 -5.02 -4.84 6.93
C THR A 166 -6.47 -4.75 7.41
N VAL A 167 -6.74 -5.02 8.69
CA VAL A 167 -8.08 -4.92 9.29
C VAL A 167 -8.58 -3.47 9.27
N ASN A 168 -7.72 -2.50 9.58
CA ASN A 168 -8.08 -1.09 9.53
C ASN A 168 -8.40 -0.63 8.10
N VAL A 169 -7.60 -1.05 7.12
CA VAL A 169 -7.89 -0.81 5.69
C VAL A 169 -9.26 -1.40 5.32
N TYR A 170 -9.49 -2.66 5.66
CA TYR A 170 -10.76 -3.35 5.40
C TYR A 170 -11.97 -2.60 5.98
N LEU A 171 -11.94 -2.27 7.28
CA LEU A 171 -13.05 -1.58 7.94
C LEU A 171 -13.32 -0.20 7.36
N ARG A 172 -12.27 0.59 7.11
CA ARG A 172 -12.40 1.91 6.51
C ARG A 172 -12.97 1.84 5.11
N TRP A 173 -12.53 0.85 4.32
CA TRP A 173 -13.03 0.61 2.98
C TRP A 173 -14.51 0.17 3.00
N LYS A 174 -14.85 -0.75 3.90
CA LYS A 174 -16.22 -1.25 4.09
C LYS A 174 -17.19 -0.14 4.49
N ILE A 175 -16.81 0.71 5.44
CA ILE A 175 -17.62 1.87 5.86
C ILE A 175 -17.80 2.84 4.69
N PHE A 176 -16.73 3.14 3.97
CA PHE A 176 -16.77 4.10 2.86
C PHE A 176 -17.66 3.61 1.70
N CYS A 177 -17.61 2.35 1.35
CA CYS A 177 -18.36 1.75 0.24
C CYS A 177 -19.71 1.16 0.66
N HIS A 178 -20.18 1.38 1.89
CA HIS A 178 -21.49 0.88 2.37
C HIS A 178 -21.67 -0.64 2.16
N ASN A 179 -20.62 -1.44 2.38
CA ASN A 179 -20.53 -2.89 2.23
C ASN A 179 -20.41 -3.43 0.78
N ASP A 180 -20.54 -2.61 -0.25
CA ASP A 180 -20.35 -3.03 -1.66
C ASP A 180 -18.86 -3.10 -2.03
N ILE A 181 -18.09 -3.92 -1.30
CA ILE A 181 -16.64 -3.98 -1.41
C ILE A 181 -16.13 -5.26 -2.04
N ILE A 182 -14.97 -5.13 -2.68
CA ILE A 182 -14.05 -6.20 -2.99
C ILE A 182 -12.85 -6.03 -2.07
N PHE A 183 -12.54 -7.05 -1.27
CA PHE A 183 -11.33 -7.12 -0.47
C PHE A 183 -10.89 -8.58 -0.39
N THR A 184 -9.87 -8.92 -1.17
CA THR A 184 -9.35 -10.28 -1.27
C THR A 184 -7.86 -10.32 -0.99
N TYR A 185 -7.39 -11.44 -0.52
CA TYR A 185 -5.98 -11.72 -0.25
C TYR A 185 -5.71 -13.18 -0.51
N GLY A 186 -4.52 -13.48 -0.98
CA GLY A 186 -4.15 -14.85 -1.34
C GLY A 186 -2.84 -14.90 -2.10
N ASN A 187 -2.68 -15.98 -2.83
CA ASN A 187 -1.50 -16.20 -3.65
C ASN A 187 -1.87 -16.22 -5.13
N THR A 188 -0.96 -15.70 -5.95
CA THR A 188 -1.02 -15.87 -7.42
C THR A 188 -0.79 -17.33 -7.80
N ALA A 189 -0.99 -17.68 -9.06
CA ALA A 189 -0.71 -19.02 -9.57
C ALA A 189 0.76 -19.44 -9.36
N ASP A 190 1.67 -18.45 -9.34
CA ASP A 190 3.10 -18.66 -9.10
C ASP A 190 3.47 -18.70 -7.60
N GLY A 191 2.48 -18.63 -6.72
CA GLY A 191 2.69 -18.70 -5.27
C GLY A 191 3.08 -17.39 -4.57
N HIS A 192 3.03 -16.26 -5.29
CA HIS A 192 3.37 -14.94 -4.76
C HIS A 192 2.16 -14.24 -4.11
N GLY A 193 2.43 -13.31 -3.19
CA GLY A 193 1.36 -12.60 -2.49
C GLY A 193 0.56 -11.67 -3.41
N ILE A 194 -0.76 -11.66 -3.21
CA ILE A 194 -1.67 -10.71 -3.84
C ILE A 194 -2.72 -10.23 -2.83
N VAL A 195 -2.96 -8.92 -2.82
CA VAL A 195 -4.07 -8.30 -2.10
C VAL A 195 -4.82 -7.42 -3.09
N SER A 196 -6.16 -7.56 -3.13
CA SER A 196 -7.00 -6.74 -4.00
C SER A 196 -8.02 -5.96 -3.17
N ILE A 197 -8.20 -4.69 -3.53
CA ILE A 197 -9.17 -3.77 -2.93
C ILE A 197 -9.94 -3.07 -4.04
N GLY A 198 -11.27 -3.04 -3.93
CA GLY A 198 -12.13 -2.46 -4.94
C GLY A 198 -13.58 -2.42 -4.51
N ARG A 199 -14.46 -2.07 -5.43
CA ARG A 199 -15.91 -2.03 -5.18
C ARG A 199 -16.72 -2.42 -6.41
N TYR A 200 -17.95 -2.80 -6.17
CA TYR A 200 -18.95 -2.93 -7.21
C TYR A 200 -19.47 -1.56 -7.64
N PHE A 201 -19.81 -1.43 -8.93
CA PHE A 201 -20.50 -0.23 -9.40
C PHE A 201 -21.91 -0.17 -8.83
N PRO A 202 -22.43 1.02 -8.49
CA PRO A 202 -23.82 1.17 -8.08
C PRO A 202 -24.74 0.61 -9.18
N LYS A 203 -25.74 -0.16 -8.77
CA LYS A 203 -26.78 -0.68 -9.68
C LYS A 203 -27.72 0.45 -10.10
#